data_06697d798f2a9a2eed1f7cc2926044e0
#
_entry.id   06697d798f2a9a2eed1f7cc2926044e0
#
_cell.length_a   1.000
_cell.length_b   1.000
_cell.length_c   1.000
_cell.angle_alpha   90.00
_cell.angle_beta   90.00
_cell.angle_gamma   90.00
#
_symmetry.space_group_name_H-M   'P 1'
#
loop_
_entity.id
_entity.type
_entity.pdbx_description
1 polymer ?
#
loop_
_entity_poly.entity_id
_entity_poly.type
_entity_poly.pdbx_seq_one_letter_code
_entity_poly.pdbx_strand_id
1 'polypeptide(L)'
;MESQSYLGIYIDKDTATAVCLSARAKDARVLGCFSVSAADQEQANVQTLAKLIAQGCAQREWRFSGVAVALDCALFMQHAVHSQFKDPRQIAATVKFDTEEALATDIANVALAFEVTSSDQTGSKLTVFTAERKILTDILSALQQYGLDPATMEPDVCCLSRFLNRKVSVPAPQQSGGLFGVLSRHSGYLIVPSGAADEATRKAAAVRTFLLSATRDRTSVLAREALITTALIEEAQPIANIRVFDSAGTIDCERLGQKLGMQASELDLSQAAGVEPQALTDCASAVDLIIAYGAALIHSEKGHRVDFRSDFNPFQGKKVRLQKTLKFAAVSVTILLIAAGLFFQTQLFSVNKDIKNVRSKFSRDYADVTLEKLSNDVTTKKAVTDLEKLLRRIEAEKKGLITDKTSISSKLTLVLAAFNKCAAQTSLNISSIAITTKDIDITGDTSSPQNRQKVFETIRNNGLEIVQERYEPPIAGRQKFGITVAPKT
;
A
#
# COMPACT_ATOMS: atom_id res chain seq x y z
N MET A 1 7.99 8.39 -13.51
CA MET A 1 8.38 7.02 -13.12
C MET A 1 9.78 6.79 -13.62
N GLU A 2 10.74 6.65 -12.72
CA GLU A 2 12.12 6.32 -13.09
C GLU A 2 12.15 4.93 -13.75
N SER A 3 12.86 4.81 -14.86
CA SER A 3 13.06 3.54 -15.54
C SER A 3 13.93 2.65 -14.63
N GLN A 4 13.39 1.54 -14.16
CA GLN A 4 14.19 0.57 -13.41
C GLN A 4 15.07 -0.21 -14.40
N SER A 5 16.35 -0.32 -14.09
CA SER A 5 17.30 -1.10 -14.86
C SER A 5 17.60 -2.44 -14.17
N TYR A 6 17.83 -3.48 -14.94
CA TYR A 6 18.08 -4.83 -14.47
C TYR A 6 19.30 -5.41 -15.16
N LEU A 7 20.09 -6.17 -14.42
CA LEU A 7 21.28 -6.85 -14.90
C LEU A 7 20.99 -8.33 -15.12
N GLY A 8 21.18 -8.82 -16.33
CA GLY A 8 21.23 -10.24 -16.68
C GLY A 8 22.66 -10.68 -16.88
N ILE A 9 23.02 -11.81 -16.30
CA ILE A 9 24.35 -12.40 -16.42
C ILE A 9 24.19 -13.83 -16.91
N TYR A 10 24.83 -14.17 -18.01
CA TYR A 10 25.02 -15.55 -18.45
C TYR A 10 26.40 -16.02 -18.02
N ILE A 11 26.47 -17.16 -17.36
CA ILE A 11 27.73 -17.75 -16.85
C ILE A 11 27.95 -19.09 -17.56
N ASP A 12 28.96 -19.14 -18.37
CA ASP A 12 29.56 -20.34 -18.97
C ASP A 12 30.79 -20.74 -18.12
N LYS A 13 31.46 -21.81 -18.50
CA LYS A 13 32.62 -22.38 -17.80
C LYS A 13 33.73 -21.36 -17.57
N ASP A 14 34.16 -20.67 -18.62
CA ASP A 14 35.33 -19.77 -18.61
C ASP A 14 34.97 -18.35 -19.01
N THR A 15 33.73 -18.08 -19.34
CA THR A 15 33.25 -16.80 -19.82
C THR A 15 31.97 -16.38 -19.10
N ALA A 16 31.73 -15.10 -19.04
CA ALA A 16 30.45 -14.58 -18.62
C ALA A 16 30.06 -13.34 -19.44
N THR A 17 28.79 -13.24 -19.76
CA THR A 17 28.23 -12.11 -20.51
C THR A 17 27.22 -11.38 -19.64
N ALA A 18 27.36 -10.06 -19.53
CA ALA A 18 26.47 -9.20 -18.77
C ALA A 18 25.70 -8.26 -19.71
N VAL A 19 24.41 -8.14 -19.47
CA VAL A 19 23.50 -7.23 -20.22
C VAL A 19 22.71 -6.39 -19.23
N CYS A 20 22.76 -5.08 -19.41
CA CYS A 20 21.94 -4.15 -18.64
C CYS A 20 20.71 -3.72 -19.45
N LEU A 21 19.52 -3.97 -18.92
CA LEU A 21 18.26 -3.60 -19.54
C LEU A 21 17.56 -2.50 -18.77
N SER A 22 17.01 -1.53 -19.50
CA SER A 22 16.00 -0.62 -18.98
C SER A 22 14.61 -1.20 -19.29
N ALA A 23 13.84 -1.58 -18.28
CA ALA A 23 12.51 -2.13 -18.49
C ALA A 23 11.45 -1.06 -18.17
N ARG A 24 10.69 -0.67 -19.20
CA ARG A 24 9.35 -0.08 -19.05
C ARG A 24 8.35 -1.14 -19.44
N ALA A 25 7.34 -1.36 -18.62
CA ALA A 25 6.30 -2.40 -18.65
C ALA A 25 6.14 -3.30 -19.91
N LYS A 26 6.30 -2.81 -21.12
CA LYS A 26 6.22 -3.57 -22.38
C LYS A 26 7.48 -3.50 -23.25
N ASP A 27 8.32 -2.46 -23.07
CA ASP A 27 9.54 -2.26 -23.88
C ASP A 27 10.79 -2.40 -23.02
N ALA A 28 11.56 -3.44 -23.26
CA ALA A 28 12.89 -3.60 -22.71
C ALA A 28 13.91 -3.11 -23.74
N ARG A 29 14.74 -2.12 -23.34
CA ARG A 29 15.82 -1.59 -24.15
C ARG A 29 17.17 -1.97 -23.57
N VAL A 30 18.08 -2.47 -24.39
CA VAL A 30 19.47 -2.72 -23.98
C VAL A 30 20.16 -1.37 -23.73
N LEU A 31 20.71 -1.19 -22.55
CA LEU A 31 21.54 -0.05 -22.18
C LEU A 31 23.01 -0.29 -22.53
N GLY A 32 23.41 -1.55 -22.53
CA GLY A 32 24.73 -2.01 -22.92
C GLY A 32 24.92 -3.49 -22.57
N CYS A 33 25.97 -4.07 -23.14
CA CYS A 33 26.41 -5.44 -22.89
C CYS A 33 27.93 -5.54 -22.94
N PHE A 34 28.48 -6.56 -22.32
CA PHE A 34 29.89 -6.93 -22.48
C PHE A 34 30.10 -8.38 -22.03
N SER A 35 31.16 -8.99 -22.56
CA SER A 35 31.61 -10.32 -22.13
C SER A 35 32.98 -10.21 -21.44
N VAL A 36 33.22 -11.10 -20.50
CA VAL A 36 34.51 -11.27 -19.82
C VAL A 36 34.95 -12.72 -19.93
N SER A 37 36.25 -12.94 -20.00
CA SER A 37 36.88 -14.27 -20.02
C SER A 37 37.85 -14.40 -18.86
N ALA A 38 37.83 -15.53 -18.18
CA ALA A 38 38.80 -15.92 -17.18
C ALA A 38 39.91 -16.83 -17.76
N ALA A 39 39.86 -17.20 -19.03
CA ALA A 39 40.79 -18.17 -19.66
C ALA A 39 42.25 -17.72 -19.59
N ASP A 40 42.50 -16.40 -19.62
CA ASP A 40 43.86 -15.82 -19.62
C ASP A 40 44.34 -15.46 -18.19
N GLN A 41 43.59 -15.81 -17.15
CA GLN A 41 43.94 -15.50 -15.77
C GLN A 41 44.61 -16.70 -15.10
N GLU A 42 45.55 -16.44 -14.17
CA GLU A 42 46.22 -17.50 -13.39
C GLU A 42 45.28 -18.46 -12.64
N GLN A 43 44.08 -17.98 -12.33
CA GLN A 43 43.02 -18.77 -11.73
C GLN A 43 41.70 -18.55 -12.50
N ALA A 44 41.45 -19.42 -13.47
CA ALA A 44 40.17 -19.49 -14.17
C ALA A 44 39.09 -20.06 -13.24
N ASN A 45 38.40 -19.23 -12.49
CA ASN A 45 37.34 -19.64 -11.61
C ASN A 45 36.17 -18.61 -11.59
N VAL A 46 35.05 -19.00 -10.99
CA VAL A 46 33.83 -18.17 -10.91
C VAL A 46 34.09 -16.87 -10.13
N GLN A 47 35.01 -16.86 -9.18
CA GLN A 47 35.36 -15.64 -8.42
C GLN A 47 36.03 -14.61 -9.32
N THR A 48 36.90 -15.04 -10.23
CA THR A 48 37.53 -14.17 -11.22
C THR A 48 36.47 -13.59 -12.18
N LEU A 49 35.54 -14.42 -12.67
CA LEU A 49 34.44 -13.94 -13.52
C LEU A 49 33.58 -12.91 -12.79
N ALA A 50 33.19 -13.18 -11.55
CA ALA A 50 32.39 -12.26 -10.74
C ALA A 50 33.07 -10.91 -10.52
N LYS A 51 34.40 -10.93 -10.26
CA LYS A 51 35.21 -9.71 -10.15
C LYS A 51 35.23 -8.90 -11.45
N LEU A 52 35.47 -9.56 -12.58
CA LEU A 52 35.52 -8.92 -13.87
C LEU A 52 34.16 -8.34 -14.29
N ILE A 53 33.06 -9.05 -14.01
CA ILE A 53 31.70 -8.53 -14.23
C ILE A 53 31.47 -7.27 -13.41
N ALA A 54 31.78 -7.31 -12.10
CA ALA A 54 31.59 -6.16 -11.23
C ALA A 54 32.43 -4.94 -11.68
N GLN A 55 33.66 -5.17 -12.10
CA GLN A 55 34.53 -4.12 -12.66
C GLN A 55 33.96 -3.56 -13.96
N GLY A 56 33.48 -4.41 -14.87
CA GLY A 56 32.88 -3.97 -16.12
C GLY A 56 31.59 -3.18 -15.92
N CYS A 57 30.78 -3.54 -14.94
CA CYS A 57 29.60 -2.76 -14.53
C CYS A 57 29.98 -1.40 -13.94
N ALA A 58 31.01 -1.35 -13.09
CA ALA A 58 31.49 -0.12 -12.47
C ALA A 58 32.08 0.86 -13.50
N GLN A 59 32.89 0.35 -14.46
CA GLN A 59 33.49 1.17 -15.55
C GLN A 59 32.42 1.82 -16.44
N ARG A 60 31.25 1.17 -16.60
CA ARG A 60 30.12 1.66 -17.38
C ARG A 60 29.09 2.44 -16.54
N GLU A 61 29.37 2.63 -15.25
CA GLU A 61 28.49 3.31 -14.31
C GLU A 61 27.04 2.74 -14.26
N TRP A 62 26.91 1.43 -14.50
CA TRP A 62 25.59 0.82 -14.54
C TRP A 62 24.95 0.77 -13.16
N ARG A 63 23.73 1.30 -13.08
CA ARG A 63 22.87 1.20 -11.89
C ARG A 63 21.70 0.28 -12.19
N PHE A 64 21.54 -0.75 -11.40
CA PHE A 64 20.47 -1.73 -11.56
C PHE A 64 19.83 -2.05 -10.21
N SER A 65 18.53 -2.38 -10.24
CA SER A 65 17.73 -2.70 -9.05
C SER A 65 17.64 -4.20 -8.78
N GLY A 66 17.99 -5.03 -9.74
CA GLY A 66 17.99 -6.49 -9.61
C GLY A 66 18.98 -7.15 -10.54
N VAL A 67 19.44 -8.32 -10.12
CA VAL A 67 20.37 -9.18 -10.88
C VAL A 67 19.70 -10.53 -11.11
N ALA A 68 19.80 -11.06 -12.32
CA ALA A 68 19.37 -12.41 -12.70
C ALA A 68 20.51 -13.14 -13.38
N VAL A 69 20.67 -14.42 -13.09
CA VAL A 69 21.72 -15.27 -13.64
C VAL A 69 21.12 -16.39 -14.48
N ALA A 70 21.64 -16.57 -15.68
CA ALA A 70 21.44 -17.76 -16.49
C ALA A 70 22.66 -18.67 -16.36
N LEU A 71 22.41 -19.95 -16.09
CA LEU A 71 23.44 -21.00 -15.99
C LEU A 71 23.56 -21.74 -17.31
N ASP A 72 24.78 -21.94 -17.75
CA ASP A 72 25.06 -22.78 -18.94
C ASP A 72 24.55 -24.22 -18.78
N CYS A 73 24.10 -24.82 -19.87
CA CYS A 73 23.53 -26.16 -19.86
C CYS A 73 24.52 -27.26 -19.47
N ALA A 74 25.82 -27.00 -19.43
CA ALA A 74 26.80 -27.91 -18.89
C ALA A 74 26.79 -27.98 -17.35
N LEU A 75 26.13 -27.02 -16.66
CA LEU A 75 26.09 -26.91 -15.20
C LEU A 75 24.83 -27.51 -14.58
N PHE A 76 23.90 -27.99 -15.39
CA PHE A 76 22.66 -28.64 -14.96
C PHE A 76 22.30 -29.82 -15.84
N MET A 77 21.41 -30.68 -15.37
CA MET A 77 20.80 -31.75 -16.13
C MET A 77 19.34 -31.49 -16.36
N GLN A 78 18.81 -31.90 -17.51
CA GLN A 78 17.41 -31.79 -17.89
C GLN A 78 16.74 -33.15 -17.90
N HIS A 79 15.57 -33.29 -17.27
CA HIS A 79 14.83 -34.53 -17.15
C HIS A 79 13.36 -34.32 -17.51
N ALA A 80 12.72 -35.33 -18.07
CA ALA A 80 11.27 -35.41 -18.23
C ALA A 80 10.70 -36.22 -17.05
N VAL A 81 9.82 -35.62 -16.27
CA VAL A 81 9.22 -36.24 -15.08
C VAL A 81 7.70 -36.15 -15.19
N HIS A 82 6.99 -37.16 -14.71
CA HIS A 82 5.55 -37.14 -14.60
C HIS A 82 5.13 -36.94 -13.16
N SER A 83 4.20 -36.01 -12.91
CA SER A 83 3.58 -35.80 -11.63
C SER A 83 2.09 -36.11 -11.69
N GLN A 84 1.55 -36.77 -10.66
CA GLN A 84 0.13 -37.09 -10.57
C GLN A 84 -0.74 -35.84 -10.30
N PHE A 85 -0.12 -34.71 -9.97
CA PHE A 85 -0.80 -33.48 -9.62
C PHE A 85 -0.89 -32.51 -10.80
N LYS A 86 -1.93 -31.63 -10.76
CA LYS A 86 -2.14 -30.55 -11.74
C LYS A 86 -1.93 -29.18 -11.10
N ASP A 87 -2.15 -29.05 -9.80
CA ASP A 87 -1.94 -27.79 -9.08
C ASP A 87 -0.43 -27.53 -8.94
N PRO A 88 0.08 -26.38 -9.41
CA PRO A 88 1.48 -26.00 -9.30
C PRO A 88 2.03 -26.04 -7.87
N ARG A 89 1.19 -25.80 -6.85
CA ARG A 89 1.61 -25.86 -5.44
C ARG A 89 1.84 -27.31 -4.98
N GLN A 90 0.98 -28.23 -5.40
CA GLN A 90 1.13 -29.63 -5.09
C GLN A 90 2.34 -30.21 -5.82
N ILE A 91 2.51 -29.87 -7.11
CA ILE A 91 3.68 -30.25 -7.88
C ILE A 91 4.96 -29.75 -7.20
N ALA A 92 5.03 -28.48 -6.79
CA ALA A 92 6.18 -27.92 -6.10
C ALA A 92 6.52 -28.63 -4.77
N ALA A 93 5.52 -29.20 -4.10
CA ALA A 93 5.73 -29.97 -2.87
C ALA A 93 6.23 -31.40 -3.11
N THR A 94 5.90 -32.00 -4.26
CA THR A 94 6.17 -33.43 -4.54
C THR A 94 7.25 -33.64 -5.60
N VAL A 95 7.55 -32.63 -6.44
CA VAL A 95 8.44 -32.79 -7.60
C VAL A 95 9.82 -33.38 -7.26
N LYS A 96 10.32 -33.18 -6.05
CA LYS A 96 11.56 -33.83 -5.60
C LYS A 96 11.41 -35.34 -5.56
N PHE A 97 10.36 -35.82 -4.90
CA PHE A 97 10.09 -37.27 -4.78
C PHE A 97 9.81 -37.87 -6.17
N ASP A 98 8.99 -37.18 -6.97
CA ASP A 98 8.69 -37.61 -8.35
C ASP A 98 10.00 -37.71 -9.19
N THR A 99 10.95 -36.77 -8.99
CA THR A 99 12.23 -36.74 -9.68
C THR A 99 13.17 -37.83 -9.16
N GLU A 100 13.25 -38.02 -7.85
CA GLU A 100 14.07 -39.06 -7.22
C GLU A 100 13.65 -40.46 -7.67
N GLU A 101 12.32 -40.70 -7.70
CA GLU A 101 11.75 -41.94 -8.18
C GLU A 101 12.04 -42.13 -9.67
N ALA A 102 11.85 -41.12 -10.54
CA ALA A 102 12.09 -41.22 -11.97
C ALA A 102 13.56 -41.44 -12.32
N LEU A 103 14.50 -40.91 -11.53
CA LEU A 103 15.94 -41.03 -11.81
C LEU A 103 16.60 -42.18 -11.04
N ALA A 104 15.92 -42.77 -10.08
CA ALA A 104 16.47 -43.75 -9.12
C ALA A 104 17.80 -43.29 -8.48
N THR A 105 17.92 -42.02 -8.18
CA THR A 105 19.14 -41.37 -7.69
C THR A 105 18.82 -40.39 -6.56
N ASP A 106 19.59 -40.39 -5.49
CA ASP A 106 19.46 -39.41 -4.41
C ASP A 106 19.72 -37.98 -4.90
N ILE A 107 18.75 -37.12 -4.75
CA ILE A 107 18.80 -35.70 -5.14
C ILE A 107 19.00 -34.75 -3.96
N ALA A 108 19.42 -35.23 -2.79
CA ALA A 108 19.61 -34.39 -1.60
C ALA A 108 20.60 -33.24 -1.84
N ASN A 109 21.63 -33.50 -2.67
CA ASN A 109 22.72 -32.56 -2.97
C ASN A 109 22.48 -31.70 -4.21
N VAL A 110 21.33 -31.82 -4.88
CA VAL A 110 20.97 -31.01 -6.03
C VAL A 110 19.88 -30.00 -5.67
N ALA A 111 19.88 -28.88 -6.37
CA ALA A 111 18.76 -27.94 -6.40
C ALA A 111 17.94 -28.21 -7.66
N LEU A 112 16.65 -28.02 -7.52
CA LEU A 112 15.69 -28.37 -8.54
C LEU A 112 14.87 -27.14 -8.96
N ALA A 113 14.70 -27.01 -10.28
CA ALA A 113 13.77 -26.09 -10.89
C ALA A 113 12.92 -26.85 -11.91
N PHE A 114 11.66 -26.49 -12.11
CA PHE A 114 10.80 -27.22 -13.04
C PHE A 114 9.85 -26.31 -13.79
N GLU A 115 9.40 -26.80 -14.93
CA GLU A 115 8.33 -26.20 -15.73
C GLU A 115 7.27 -27.25 -16.06
N VAL A 116 6.00 -26.89 -15.95
CA VAL A 116 4.88 -27.72 -16.39
C VAL A 116 4.74 -27.54 -17.89
N THR A 117 4.98 -28.60 -18.65
CA THR A 117 4.90 -28.59 -20.13
C THR A 117 3.50 -28.89 -20.62
N SER A 118 2.82 -29.87 -20.02
CA SER A 118 1.42 -30.20 -20.32
C SER A 118 0.73 -30.80 -19.12
N SER A 119 -0.60 -30.73 -19.10
CA SER A 119 -1.43 -31.40 -18.09
C SER A 119 -2.58 -32.08 -18.77
N ASP A 120 -2.83 -33.34 -18.42
CA ASP A 120 -3.92 -34.15 -18.93
C ASP A 120 -4.79 -34.70 -17.78
N GLN A 121 -5.63 -35.72 -18.04
CA GLN A 121 -6.48 -36.30 -16.98
C GLN A 121 -5.69 -37.08 -15.93
N THR A 122 -4.51 -37.58 -16.27
CA THR A 122 -3.66 -38.44 -15.43
C THR A 122 -2.67 -37.67 -14.57
N GLY A 123 -2.42 -36.38 -14.87
CA GLY A 123 -1.47 -35.55 -14.13
C GLY A 123 -0.84 -34.47 -14.97
N SER A 124 0.44 -34.18 -14.70
CA SER A 124 1.23 -33.20 -15.44
C SER A 124 2.58 -33.75 -15.89
N LYS A 125 2.96 -33.45 -17.14
CA LYS A 125 4.31 -33.66 -17.62
C LYS A 125 5.17 -32.45 -17.27
N LEU A 126 6.33 -32.70 -16.69
CA LEU A 126 7.26 -31.70 -16.21
C LEU A 126 8.59 -31.78 -16.93
N THR A 127 9.16 -30.64 -17.29
CA THR A 127 10.59 -30.53 -17.55
C THR A 127 11.27 -30.10 -16.27
N VAL A 128 12.10 -30.95 -15.70
CA VAL A 128 12.83 -30.73 -14.47
C VAL A 128 14.29 -30.49 -14.78
N PHE A 129 14.85 -29.45 -14.14
CA PHE A 129 16.26 -29.11 -14.21
C PHE A 129 16.88 -29.34 -12.83
N THR A 130 18.03 -30.02 -12.79
CA THR A 130 18.75 -30.32 -11.57
C THR A 130 20.19 -29.79 -11.66
N ALA A 131 20.63 -29.03 -10.66
CA ALA A 131 21.99 -28.50 -10.57
C ALA A 131 22.61 -28.80 -9.22
N GLU A 132 23.89 -29.08 -9.16
CA GLU A 132 24.60 -29.33 -7.90
C GLU A 132 24.55 -28.09 -7.00
N ARG A 133 24.13 -28.26 -5.75
CA ARG A 133 24.08 -27.17 -4.75
C ARG A 133 25.43 -26.50 -4.52
N LYS A 134 26.51 -27.28 -4.62
CA LYS A 134 27.88 -26.76 -4.51
C LYS A 134 28.17 -25.73 -5.60
N ILE A 135 27.89 -26.05 -6.87
CA ILE A 135 28.12 -25.14 -8.01
C ILE A 135 27.31 -23.85 -7.80
N LEU A 136 26.03 -23.98 -7.44
CA LEU A 136 25.18 -22.81 -7.18
C LEU A 136 25.69 -21.96 -6.01
N THR A 137 26.19 -22.60 -4.94
CA THR A 137 26.79 -21.90 -3.78
C THR A 137 28.01 -21.12 -4.20
N ASP A 138 28.91 -21.72 -4.95
CA ASP A 138 30.15 -21.10 -5.40
C ASP A 138 29.86 -19.87 -6.28
N ILE A 139 28.91 -19.97 -7.22
CA ILE A 139 28.49 -18.86 -8.07
C ILE A 139 27.84 -17.75 -7.23
N LEU A 140 26.91 -18.09 -6.35
CA LEU A 140 26.23 -17.11 -5.49
C LEU A 140 27.20 -16.38 -4.58
N SER A 141 28.10 -17.11 -3.92
CA SER A 141 29.10 -16.53 -3.01
C SER A 141 30.05 -15.59 -3.74
N ALA A 142 30.53 -16.02 -4.93
CA ALA A 142 31.41 -15.21 -5.76
C ALA A 142 30.74 -13.89 -6.20
N LEU A 143 29.51 -13.93 -6.69
CA LEU A 143 28.79 -12.74 -7.13
C LEU A 143 28.45 -11.82 -5.96
N GLN A 144 28.00 -12.36 -4.82
CA GLN A 144 27.66 -11.59 -3.63
C GLN A 144 28.88 -10.87 -3.01
N GLN A 145 30.05 -11.46 -3.10
CA GLN A 145 31.30 -10.86 -2.63
C GLN A 145 31.57 -9.51 -3.31
N TYR A 146 31.16 -9.36 -4.56
CA TYR A 146 31.33 -8.14 -5.36
C TYR A 146 30.04 -7.29 -5.44
N GLY A 147 29.07 -7.54 -4.57
CA GLY A 147 27.83 -6.75 -4.51
C GLY A 147 26.78 -7.09 -5.60
N LEU A 148 27.04 -8.15 -6.38
CA LEU A 148 26.09 -8.68 -7.34
C LEU A 148 25.26 -9.76 -6.64
N ASP A 149 24.06 -9.43 -6.17
CA ASP A 149 23.19 -10.39 -5.47
C ASP A 149 22.07 -10.88 -6.40
N PRO A 150 22.19 -12.09 -7.00
CA PRO A 150 21.18 -12.59 -7.93
C PRO A 150 19.85 -12.83 -7.23
N ALA A 151 18.78 -12.25 -7.77
CA ALA A 151 17.43 -12.54 -7.32
C ALA A 151 16.92 -13.89 -7.84
N THR A 152 17.41 -14.32 -9.03
CA THR A 152 17.05 -15.57 -9.70
C THR A 152 18.28 -16.22 -10.33
N MET A 153 18.28 -17.56 -10.40
CA MET A 153 19.24 -18.37 -11.12
C MET A 153 18.47 -19.40 -11.96
N GLU A 154 18.50 -19.25 -13.27
CA GLU A 154 17.67 -20.01 -14.19
C GLU A 154 18.53 -20.83 -15.18
N PRO A 155 18.02 -21.93 -15.73
CA PRO A 155 18.63 -22.56 -16.88
C PRO A 155 18.69 -21.60 -18.08
N ASP A 156 19.79 -21.60 -18.81
CA ASP A 156 20.01 -20.75 -19.98
C ASP A 156 18.92 -20.93 -21.06
N VAL A 157 18.48 -22.17 -21.29
CA VAL A 157 17.42 -22.49 -22.24
C VAL A 157 16.09 -21.80 -21.90
N CYS A 158 15.78 -21.64 -20.63
CA CYS A 158 14.57 -20.92 -20.18
C CYS A 158 14.68 -19.41 -20.46
N CYS A 159 15.87 -18.85 -20.25
CA CYS A 159 16.18 -17.47 -20.61
C CYS A 159 16.12 -17.23 -22.13
N LEU A 160 16.71 -18.13 -22.90
CA LEU A 160 16.67 -18.11 -24.36
C LEU A 160 15.23 -18.24 -24.89
N SER A 161 14.46 -19.18 -24.35
CA SER A 161 13.05 -19.37 -24.69
C SER A 161 12.22 -18.10 -24.43
N ARG A 162 12.43 -17.44 -23.28
CA ARG A 162 11.78 -16.18 -22.92
C ARG A 162 12.08 -15.08 -23.94
N PHE A 163 13.35 -14.96 -24.36
CA PHE A 163 13.74 -14.01 -25.39
C PHE A 163 13.05 -14.28 -26.71
N LEU A 164 13.13 -15.52 -27.21
CA LEU A 164 12.54 -15.91 -28.49
C LEU A 164 11.02 -15.66 -28.51
N ASN A 165 10.32 -16.04 -27.45
CA ASN A 165 8.87 -15.84 -27.33
C ASN A 165 8.47 -14.38 -27.38
N ARG A 166 9.34 -13.46 -26.90
CA ARG A 166 9.03 -12.03 -26.80
C ARG A 166 9.50 -11.21 -27.99
N LYS A 167 10.60 -11.57 -28.59
CA LYS A 167 11.27 -10.79 -29.64
C LYS A 167 11.16 -11.37 -31.04
N VAL A 168 11.01 -12.66 -31.13
CA VAL A 168 10.88 -13.33 -32.43
C VAL A 168 9.40 -13.57 -32.71
N SER A 169 8.88 -12.93 -33.76
CA SER A 169 7.51 -13.18 -34.21
C SER A 169 7.32 -14.64 -34.59
N VAL A 170 6.49 -15.34 -33.81
CA VAL A 170 6.03 -16.67 -34.18
C VAL A 170 4.90 -16.47 -35.17
N PRO A 171 4.92 -17.15 -36.32
CA PRO A 171 3.78 -17.10 -37.27
C PRO A 171 2.47 -17.44 -36.58
N ALA A 172 1.37 -16.78 -37.00
CA ALA A 172 0.05 -16.97 -36.43
C ALA A 172 -0.34 -18.45 -36.28
N PRO A 173 -1.16 -18.83 -35.29
CA PRO A 173 -1.45 -20.27 -34.98
C PRO A 173 -2.11 -21.09 -36.08
N GLN A 174 -2.38 -20.52 -37.23
CA GLN A 174 -2.89 -21.22 -38.40
C GLN A 174 -1.79 -21.81 -39.32
N GLN A 175 -0.51 -21.53 -39.02
CA GLN A 175 0.62 -22.13 -39.75
C GLN A 175 1.27 -23.15 -38.80
N SER A 176 1.53 -24.34 -39.37
CA SER A 176 2.22 -25.50 -38.76
C SER A 176 3.28 -25.10 -37.74
N GLY A 177 3.34 -25.85 -36.63
CA GLY A 177 4.27 -25.63 -35.53
C GLY A 177 5.71 -25.39 -36.01
N GLY A 178 6.41 -24.46 -35.34
CA GLY A 178 7.79 -24.14 -35.66
C GLY A 178 8.74 -24.64 -34.58
N LEU A 179 10.00 -24.93 -34.98
CA LEU A 179 11.09 -25.29 -34.08
C LEU A 179 12.19 -24.22 -34.18
N PHE A 180 12.72 -23.77 -33.08
CA PHE A 180 13.94 -22.97 -33.05
C PHE A 180 15.13 -23.82 -32.67
N GLY A 181 16.19 -23.79 -33.51
CA GLY A 181 17.48 -24.37 -33.23
C GLY A 181 18.51 -23.26 -33.02
N VAL A 182 19.09 -23.16 -31.84
CA VAL A 182 20.12 -22.16 -31.55
C VAL A 182 21.39 -22.86 -31.11
N LEU A 183 22.50 -22.58 -31.78
CA LEU A 183 23.79 -23.20 -31.53
C LEU A 183 24.81 -22.14 -31.12
N SER A 184 25.30 -22.25 -29.89
CA SER A 184 26.43 -21.50 -29.39
C SER A 184 27.75 -22.17 -29.76
N ARG A 185 28.84 -21.77 -29.14
CA ARG A 185 30.14 -22.39 -29.35
C ARG A 185 30.19 -23.84 -28.85
N HIS A 186 29.60 -24.11 -27.69
CA HIS A 186 29.68 -25.43 -27.00
C HIS A 186 28.33 -26.06 -26.71
N SER A 187 27.26 -25.30 -26.83
CA SER A 187 25.91 -25.68 -26.42
C SER A 187 24.93 -25.53 -27.57
N GLY A 188 23.94 -26.40 -27.62
CA GLY A 188 22.84 -26.34 -28.56
C GLY A 188 21.50 -26.37 -27.84
N TYR A 189 20.54 -25.66 -28.40
CA TYR A 189 19.21 -25.49 -27.83
C TYR A 189 18.15 -25.76 -28.90
N LEU A 190 17.15 -26.53 -28.55
CA LEU A 190 15.92 -26.69 -29.31
C LEU A 190 14.76 -26.22 -28.52
N ILE A 191 13.94 -25.34 -29.08
CA ILE A 191 12.81 -24.72 -28.43
C ILE A 191 11.61 -24.81 -29.34
N VAL A 192 10.55 -25.43 -28.83
CA VAL A 192 9.24 -25.50 -29.48
C VAL A 192 8.34 -24.48 -28.84
N PRO A 193 7.96 -23.40 -29.52
CA PRO A 193 7.04 -22.40 -28.96
C PRO A 193 5.65 -23.01 -28.78
N SER A 194 4.96 -22.69 -27.70
CA SER A 194 3.55 -23.08 -27.55
C SER A 194 2.67 -22.29 -28.51
N GLY A 195 1.63 -22.94 -29.06
CA GLY A 195 0.62 -22.27 -29.89
C GLY A 195 -0.31 -21.30 -29.17
N ALA A 196 -0.01 -20.90 -27.93
CA ALA A 196 -0.84 -20.00 -27.15
C ALA A 196 -0.98 -18.62 -27.80
N ALA A 197 -2.21 -18.16 -27.95
CA ALA A 197 -2.52 -16.88 -28.61
C ALA A 197 -2.09 -15.64 -27.79
N ASP A 198 -1.97 -15.78 -26.48
CA ASP A 198 -1.62 -14.67 -25.59
C ASP A 198 -0.10 -14.60 -25.36
N GLU A 199 0.48 -13.49 -25.77
CA GLU A 199 1.92 -13.21 -25.68
C GLU A 199 2.44 -13.23 -24.23
N ALA A 200 1.59 -12.88 -23.26
CA ALA A 200 1.95 -12.84 -21.83
C ALA A 200 2.00 -14.23 -21.17
N THR A 201 1.34 -15.22 -21.77
CA THR A 201 1.24 -16.61 -21.27
C THR A 201 2.00 -17.62 -22.15
N ARG A 202 2.60 -17.13 -23.24
CA ARG A 202 3.30 -17.97 -24.20
C ARG A 202 4.55 -18.57 -23.57
N LYS A 203 4.50 -19.86 -23.27
CA LYS A 203 5.62 -20.67 -22.79
C LYS A 203 6.15 -21.56 -23.93
N ALA A 204 7.33 -22.13 -23.75
CA ALA A 204 7.74 -23.18 -24.67
C ALA A 204 6.90 -24.46 -24.41
N ALA A 205 6.44 -25.10 -25.48
CA ALA A 205 5.80 -26.41 -25.38
C ALA A 205 6.85 -27.50 -25.04
N ALA A 206 8.07 -27.34 -25.53
CA ALA A 206 9.20 -28.17 -25.15
C ALA A 206 10.52 -27.38 -25.29
N VAL A 207 11.46 -27.70 -24.44
CA VAL A 207 12.86 -27.23 -24.54
C VAL A 207 13.80 -28.43 -24.44
N ARG A 208 14.92 -28.37 -25.14
CA ARG A 208 15.97 -29.38 -25.06
C ARG A 208 17.33 -28.72 -25.20
N THR A 209 18.26 -29.15 -24.35
CA THR A 209 19.65 -28.71 -24.38
C THR A 209 20.56 -29.87 -24.70
N PHE A 210 21.65 -29.61 -25.41
CA PHE A 210 22.67 -30.61 -25.73
C PHE A 210 24.04 -29.95 -25.90
N LEU A 211 25.09 -30.71 -25.63
CA LEU A 211 26.47 -30.23 -25.78
C LEU A 211 26.97 -30.49 -27.20
N LEU A 212 27.72 -29.53 -27.73
CA LEU A 212 28.36 -29.59 -29.05
C LEU A 212 29.84 -29.94 -28.90
N SER A 213 30.29 -30.91 -29.66
CA SER A 213 31.71 -31.22 -29.81
C SER A 213 32.29 -30.49 -31.01
N ALA A 214 33.48 -29.94 -30.87
CA ALA A 214 34.18 -29.28 -31.97
C ALA A 214 34.47 -30.18 -33.18
N THR A 215 34.48 -31.51 -32.96
CA THR A 215 34.85 -32.49 -33.99
C THR A 215 33.65 -33.07 -34.75
N ARG A 216 32.42 -32.84 -34.33
CA ARG A 216 31.21 -33.37 -34.94
C ARG A 216 30.56 -32.39 -35.90
N ASP A 217 30.03 -32.90 -37.01
CA ASP A 217 29.22 -32.12 -37.95
C ASP A 217 27.97 -31.56 -37.22
N ARG A 218 27.91 -30.24 -37.06
CA ARG A 218 26.86 -29.54 -36.34
C ARG A 218 25.49 -29.76 -36.98
N THR A 219 25.40 -29.80 -38.32
CA THR A 219 24.16 -30.07 -39.05
C THR A 219 23.60 -31.46 -38.69
N SER A 220 24.44 -32.48 -38.64
CA SER A 220 24.03 -33.84 -38.30
C SER A 220 23.63 -33.98 -36.80
N VAL A 221 24.34 -33.30 -35.90
CA VAL A 221 23.98 -33.28 -34.49
C VAL A 221 22.63 -32.61 -34.30
N LEU A 222 22.44 -31.42 -34.90
CA LEU A 222 21.17 -30.70 -34.81
C LEU A 222 20.00 -31.48 -35.38
N ALA A 223 20.21 -32.14 -36.58
CA ALA A 223 19.17 -32.97 -37.17
C ALA A 223 18.76 -34.12 -36.25
N ARG A 224 19.72 -34.81 -35.63
CA ARG A 224 19.44 -35.90 -34.70
C ARG A 224 18.66 -35.43 -33.48
N GLU A 225 19.12 -34.37 -32.85
CA GLU A 225 18.45 -33.83 -31.64
C GLU A 225 17.06 -33.27 -31.96
N ALA A 226 16.88 -32.64 -33.14
CA ALA A 226 15.58 -32.20 -33.63
C ALA A 226 14.60 -33.35 -33.82
N LEU A 227 15.04 -34.44 -34.45
CA LEU A 227 14.21 -35.66 -34.63
C LEU A 227 13.80 -36.27 -33.30
N ILE A 228 14.71 -36.35 -32.32
CA ILE A 228 14.40 -36.83 -30.98
C ILE A 228 13.37 -35.90 -30.31
N THR A 229 13.57 -34.59 -30.40
CA THR A 229 12.69 -33.62 -29.79
C THR A 229 11.28 -33.66 -30.38
N THR A 230 11.17 -33.69 -31.70
CA THR A 230 9.87 -33.78 -32.39
C THR A 230 9.13 -35.09 -32.12
N ALA A 231 9.86 -36.19 -31.96
CA ALA A 231 9.27 -37.51 -31.62
C ALA A 231 8.73 -37.57 -30.18
N LEU A 232 9.26 -36.77 -29.27
CA LEU A 232 8.83 -36.71 -27.87
C LEU A 232 7.62 -35.78 -27.62
N ILE A 233 7.29 -34.94 -28.61
CA ILE A 233 6.18 -34.01 -28.52
C ILE A 233 4.92 -34.65 -29.07
N GLU A 234 3.94 -34.86 -28.19
CA GLU A 234 2.61 -35.34 -28.57
C GLU A 234 1.72 -34.15 -28.98
N GLU A 235 2.12 -33.40 -30.01
CA GLU A 235 1.31 -32.27 -30.48
C GLU A 235 0.36 -32.72 -31.61
N ALA A 236 -0.85 -32.11 -31.58
CA ALA A 236 -1.87 -32.36 -32.62
C ALA A 236 -1.48 -31.82 -34.01
N GLN A 237 -0.41 -31.04 -34.12
CA GLN A 237 0.07 -30.46 -35.38
C GLN A 237 1.55 -30.80 -35.60
N PRO A 238 1.91 -31.35 -36.78
CA PRO A 238 3.28 -31.62 -37.11
C PRO A 238 4.11 -30.35 -37.23
N ILE A 239 5.33 -30.37 -36.69
CA ILE A 239 6.32 -29.32 -36.87
C ILE A 239 6.78 -29.32 -38.31
N ALA A 240 6.48 -28.27 -39.07
CA ALA A 240 6.77 -28.18 -40.50
C ALA A 240 7.99 -27.31 -40.82
N ASN A 241 8.49 -26.52 -39.88
CA ASN A 241 9.61 -25.64 -40.12
C ASN A 241 10.58 -25.58 -38.94
N ILE A 242 11.87 -25.38 -39.24
CA ILE A 242 12.91 -25.10 -38.26
C ILE A 242 13.64 -23.80 -38.64
N ARG A 243 13.78 -22.90 -37.65
CA ARG A 243 14.58 -21.67 -37.80
C ARG A 243 15.85 -21.81 -36.98
N VAL A 244 17.00 -21.65 -37.63
CA VAL A 244 18.29 -21.98 -37.02
C VAL A 244 19.20 -20.76 -36.95
N PHE A 245 19.81 -20.57 -35.79
CA PHE A 245 20.98 -19.71 -35.62
C PHE A 245 22.19 -20.55 -35.25
N ASP A 246 23.29 -20.37 -35.97
CA ASP A 246 24.57 -21.01 -35.66
C ASP A 246 25.66 -19.96 -35.47
N SER A 247 26.22 -19.86 -34.26
CA SER A 247 27.30 -18.91 -33.95
C SER A 247 28.60 -19.16 -34.78
N ALA A 248 28.76 -20.40 -35.30
CA ALA A 248 29.90 -20.76 -36.15
C ALA A 248 29.61 -20.59 -37.65
N GLY A 249 28.36 -20.39 -38.06
CA GLY A 249 27.94 -20.25 -39.45
C GLY A 249 28.23 -21.49 -40.30
N THR A 250 28.24 -22.68 -39.70
CA THR A 250 28.60 -23.95 -40.38
C THR A 250 27.40 -24.81 -40.72
N ILE A 251 26.19 -24.40 -40.27
CA ILE A 251 24.96 -25.15 -40.59
C ILE A 251 24.55 -24.91 -42.03
N ASP A 252 24.36 -26.02 -42.74
CA ASP A 252 23.73 -26.03 -44.04
C ASP A 252 22.22 -26.27 -43.88
N CYS A 253 21.43 -25.18 -44.05
CA CYS A 253 19.99 -25.22 -43.91
C CYS A 253 19.31 -26.13 -44.95
N GLU A 254 19.81 -26.20 -46.18
CA GLU A 254 19.25 -27.06 -47.24
C GLU A 254 19.40 -28.52 -46.85
N ARG A 255 20.62 -28.95 -46.49
CA ARG A 255 20.93 -30.29 -46.03
C ARG A 255 20.17 -30.65 -44.73
N LEU A 256 20.00 -29.69 -43.83
CA LEU A 256 19.21 -29.88 -42.61
C LEU A 256 17.74 -30.12 -42.93
N GLY A 257 17.16 -29.31 -43.81
CA GLY A 257 15.78 -29.48 -44.28
C GLY A 257 15.54 -30.84 -44.93
N GLN A 258 16.45 -31.29 -45.79
CA GLN A 258 16.39 -32.61 -46.40
C GLN A 258 16.44 -33.75 -45.37
N LYS A 259 17.31 -33.64 -44.34
CA LYS A 259 17.41 -34.68 -43.29
C LYS A 259 16.18 -34.73 -42.38
N LEU A 260 15.53 -33.60 -42.16
CA LEU A 260 14.38 -33.50 -41.27
C LEU A 260 13.03 -33.66 -41.99
N GLY A 261 13.01 -33.53 -43.32
CA GLY A 261 11.76 -33.50 -44.09
C GLY A 261 10.91 -32.26 -43.83
N MET A 262 11.53 -31.15 -43.41
CA MET A 262 10.86 -29.91 -43.09
C MET A 262 11.63 -28.69 -43.65
N GLN A 263 10.99 -27.52 -43.71
CA GLN A 263 11.64 -26.30 -44.15
C GLN A 263 12.63 -25.81 -43.10
N ALA A 264 13.88 -25.60 -43.46
CA ALA A 264 14.89 -25.00 -42.62
C ALA A 264 15.25 -23.59 -43.12
N SER A 265 15.34 -22.62 -42.24
CA SER A 265 15.71 -21.24 -42.54
C SER A 265 16.62 -20.66 -41.47
N GLU A 266 17.38 -19.65 -41.83
CA GLU A 266 18.20 -18.94 -40.87
C GLU A 266 17.35 -18.05 -39.96
N LEU A 267 17.82 -17.91 -38.73
CA LEU A 267 17.28 -17.03 -37.72
C LEU A 267 18.30 -15.91 -37.40
N ASP A 268 17.95 -14.69 -37.65
CA ASP A 268 18.79 -13.55 -37.23
C ASP A 268 18.47 -13.12 -35.82
N LEU A 269 19.29 -13.54 -34.89
CA LEU A 269 19.16 -13.21 -33.49
C LEU A 269 19.58 -11.74 -33.16
N SER A 270 20.52 -11.21 -33.94
CA SER A 270 21.03 -9.85 -33.73
C SER A 270 19.95 -8.83 -34.08
N GLN A 271 19.29 -9.03 -35.21
CA GLN A 271 18.14 -8.19 -35.59
C GLN A 271 16.99 -8.32 -34.60
N ALA A 272 16.69 -9.52 -34.12
CA ALA A 272 15.64 -9.75 -33.14
C ALA A 272 15.91 -9.07 -31.79
N ALA A 273 17.16 -8.98 -31.38
CA ALA A 273 17.56 -8.30 -30.16
C ALA A 273 17.36 -6.77 -30.22
N GLY A 274 17.29 -6.19 -31.40
CA GLY A 274 17.26 -4.74 -31.60
C GLY A 274 18.50 -4.05 -31.01
N VAL A 275 19.64 -4.78 -31.02
CA VAL A 275 20.93 -4.27 -30.52
C VAL A 275 21.70 -3.73 -31.70
N GLU A 276 22.26 -2.54 -31.55
CA GLU A 276 23.11 -1.96 -32.57
C GLU A 276 24.36 -2.83 -32.80
N PRO A 277 24.82 -2.99 -34.05
CA PRO A 277 25.98 -3.83 -34.37
C PRO A 277 27.23 -3.48 -33.55
N GLN A 278 27.39 -2.23 -33.18
CA GLN A 278 28.50 -1.77 -32.32
C GLN A 278 28.45 -2.35 -30.89
N ALA A 279 27.27 -2.53 -30.32
CA ALA A 279 27.13 -3.14 -28.99
C ALA A 279 27.43 -4.65 -29.02
N LEU A 280 27.30 -5.31 -30.16
CA LEU A 280 27.66 -6.72 -30.33
C LEU A 280 29.17 -6.95 -30.33
N THR A 281 29.98 -5.94 -30.66
CA THR A 281 31.44 -6.07 -30.66
C THR A 281 32.01 -6.27 -29.24
N ASP A 282 31.31 -5.82 -28.23
CA ASP A 282 31.70 -5.98 -26.81
C ASP A 282 31.30 -7.38 -26.27
N CYS A 283 30.53 -8.16 -26.99
CA CYS A 283 30.04 -9.48 -26.58
C CYS A 283 30.74 -10.61 -27.33
N ALA A 284 31.09 -11.67 -26.62
CA ALA A 284 31.77 -12.82 -27.19
C ALA A 284 30.90 -13.58 -28.22
N SER A 285 29.59 -13.59 -28.01
CA SER A 285 28.62 -14.32 -28.85
C SER A 285 27.23 -13.67 -28.79
N ALA A 286 26.55 -13.65 -29.93
CA ALA A 286 25.15 -13.23 -29.99
C ALA A 286 24.22 -14.11 -29.12
N VAL A 287 24.53 -15.42 -29.03
CA VAL A 287 23.75 -16.36 -28.20
C VAL A 287 23.90 -15.99 -26.71
N ASP A 288 25.11 -15.74 -26.25
CA ASP A 288 25.41 -15.40 -24.86
C ASP A 288 24.70 -14.10 -24.47
N LEU A 289 24.73 -13.11 -25.36
CA LEU A 289 24.01 -11.85 -25.19
C LEU A 289 22.51 -12.09 -25.01
N ILE A 290 21.90 -12.92 -25.85
CA ILE A 290 20.46 -13.16 -25.83
C ILE A 290 20.03 -13.95 -24.61
N ILE A 291 20.84 -14.91 -24.17
CA ILE A 291 20.60 -15.62 -22.91
C ILE A 291 20.66 -14.64 -21.73
N ALA A 292 21.69 -13.80 -21.64
CA ALA A 292 21.81 -12.78 -20.61
C ALA A 292 20.66 -11.75 -20.68
N TYR A 293 20.24 -11.36 -21.89
CA TYR A 293 19.06 -10.52 -22.10
C TYR A 293 17.80 -11.20 -21.55
N GLY A 294 17.57 -12.46 -21.90
CA GLY A 294 16.46 -13.26 -21.42
C GLY A 294 16.43 -13.40 -19.90
N ALA A 295 17.62 -13.54 -19.26
CA ALA A 295 17.73 -13.54 -17.81
C ALA A 295 17.27 -12.21 -17.21
N ALA A 296 17.69 -11.08 -17.76
CA ALA A 296 17.27 -9.76 -17.25
C ALA A 296 15.77 -9.50 -17.41
N LEU A 297 15.13 -10.06 -18.44
CA LEU A 297 13.69 -9.93 -18.69
C LEU A 297 12.81 -10.51 -17.58
N ILE A 298 13.30 -11.44 -16.77
CA ILE A 298 12.54 -12.07 -15.69
C ILE A 298 11.96 -11.07 -14.71
N HIS A 299 12.62 -9.93 -14.51
CA HIS A 299 12.16 -8.89 -13.62
C HIS A 299 10.90 -8.14 -14.11
N SER A 300 10.63 -8.23 -15.43
CA SER A 300 9.44 -7.63 -16.05
C SER A 300 8.27 -8.61 -16.18
N GLU A 301 8.47 -9.89 -15.91
CA GLU A 301 7.45 -10.95 -16.04
C GLU A 301 6.78 -11.28 -14.73
N LYS A 302 5.47 -11.57 -14.82
CA LYS A 302 4.65 -12.08 -13.72
C LYS A 302 4.31 -13.54 -14.02
N GLY A 303 4.59 -14.45 -13.09
CA GLY A 303 4.21 -15.85 -13.27
C GLY A 303 5.17 -16.82 -12.61
N HIS A 304 5.01 -18.11 -12.91
CA HIS A 304 5.90 -19.17 -12.46
C HIS A 304 7.27 -19.00 -13.13
N ARG A 305 8.32 -19.17 -12.35
CA ARG A 305 9.71 -19.02 -12.77
C ARG A 305 10.42 -20.36 -12.61
N VAL A 306 11.21 -20.71 -13.59
CA VAL A 306 12.10 -21.88 -13.51
C VAL A 306 13.40 -21.42 -12.86
N ASP A 307 13.41 -21.43 -11.53
CA ASP A 307 14.45 -20.80 -10.72
C ASP A 307 14.99 -21.77 -9.66
N PHE A 308 16.26 -22.11 -9.75
CA PHE A 308 16.94 -22.96 -8.76
C PHE A 308 16.92 -22.37 -7.35
N ARG A 309 16.81 -21.04 -7.23
CA ARG A 309 16.71 -20.39 -5.93
C ARG A 309 15.38 -20.62 -5.23
N SER A 310 14.37 -21.11 -5.93
CA SER A 310 13.10 -21.48 -5.30
C SER A 310 13.25 -22.70 -4.38
N ASP A 311 14.11 -23.64 -4.75
CA ASP A 311 14.45 -24.83 -3.96
C ASP A 311 15.70 -24.64 -3.10
N PHE A 312 16.67 -23.87 -3.58
CA PHE A 312 17.95 -23.69 -2.94
C PHE A 312 18.22 -22.21 -2.65
N ASN A 313 18.05 -21.81 -1.39
CA ASN A 313 18.16 -20.43 -0.99
C ASN A 313 19.07 -20.24 0.25
N PRO A 314 20.35 -20.66 0.17
CA PRO A 314 21.26 -20.64 1.32
C PRO A 314 21.57 -19.23 1.80
N PHE A 315 21.54 -18.26 0.89
CA PHE A 315 21.81 -16.86 1.13
C PHE A 315 20.67 -16.04 0.53
N GLN A 316 19.59 -15.85 1.30
CA GLN A 316 18.67 -14.79 0.92
C GLN A 316 19.38 -13.47 1.14
N GLY A 317 19.67 -12.75 0.08
CA GLY A 317 20.32 -11.46 0.15
C GLY A 317 19.63 -10.57 1.19
N LYS A 318 20.41 -9.83 1.96
CA LYS A 318 19.91 -8.94 3.02
C LYS A 318 18.71 -8.11 2.56
N LYS A 319 18.70 -7.72 1.29
CA LYS A 319 17.64 -6.90 0.66
C LYS A 319 16.30 -7.65 0.54
N VAL A 320 16.32 -8.93 0.14
CA VAL A 320 15.10 -9.76 0.00
C VAL A 320 14.52 -10.11 1.38
N ARG A 321 15.40 -10.42 2.35
CA ARG A 321 14.98 -10.62 3.74
C ARG A 321 14.37 -9.36 4.31
N LEU A 322 15.01 -8.20 4.12
CA LEU A 322 14.52 -6.92 4.56
C LEU A 322 13.16 -6.57 3.91
N GLN A 323 13.01 -6.79 2.61
CA GLN A 323 11.74 -6.57 1.92
C GLN A 323 10.60 -7.47 2.43
N LYS A 324 10.89 -8.77 2.70
CA LYS A 324 9.89 -9.68 3.29
C LYS A 324 9.50 -9.24 4.69
N THR A 325 10.49 -8.86 5.52
CA THR A 325 10.25 -8.36 6.90
C THR A 325 9.49 -7.03 6.89
N LEU A 326 9.86 -6.12 5.96
CA LEU A 326 9.18 -4.84 5.82
C LEU A 326 7.73 -5.01 5.35
N LYS A 327 7.46 -5.91 4.40
CA LYS A 327 6.09 -6.23 3.97
C LYS A 327 5.27 -6.82 5.11
N PHE A 328 5.83 -7.76 5.87
CA PHE A 328 5.15 -8.33 7.04
C PHE A 328 4.88 -7.26 8.10
N ALA A 329 5.87 -6.42 8.42
CA ALA A 329 5.72 -5.31 9.35
C ALA A 329 4.65 -4.31 8.88
N ALA A 330 4.65 -3.94 7.59
CA ALA A 330 3.66 -3.03 7.02
C ALA A 330 2.24 -3.59 7.15
N VAL A 331 2.02 -4.87 6.82
CA VAL A 331 0.71 -5.53 6.98
C VAL A 331 0.29 -5.56 8.45
N SER A 332 1.21 -5.90 9.37
CA SER A 332 0.93 -5.93 10.80
C SER A 332 0.55 -4.55 11.34
N VAL A 333 1.27 -3.49 10.95
CA VAL A 333 0.96 -2.10 11.32
C VAL A 333 -0.40 -1.68 10.76
N THR A 334 -0.71 -2.04 9.52
CA THR A 334 -2.02 -1.73 8.91
C THR A 334 -3.16 -2.37 9.69
N ILE A 335 -3.04 -3.65 10.05
CA ILE A 335 -4.05 -4.36 10.86
C ILE A 335 -4.22 -3.68 12.23
N LEU A 336 -3.11 -3.29 12.87
CA LEU A 336 -3.14 -2.62 14.18
C LEU A 336 -3.82 -1.26 14.09
N LEU A 337 -3.54 -0.48 13.03
CA LEU A 337 -4.19 0.82 12.80
C LEU A 337 -5.69 0.67 12.53
N ILE A 338 -6.10 -0.36 11.78
CA ILE A 338 -7.52 -0.66 11.56
C ILE A 338 -8.20 -1.02 12.89
N ALA A 339 -7.58 -1.89 13.71
CA ALA A 339 -8.11 -2.26 15.01
C ALA A 339 -8.23 -1.06 15.96
N ALA A 340 -7.22 -0.20 16.01
CA ALA A 340 -7.24 1.06 16.78
C ALA A 340 -8.34 2.00 16.26
N GLY A 341 -8.48 2.14 14.94
CA GLY A 341 -9.54 2.94 14.33
C GLY A 341 -10.94 2.47 14.71
N LEU A 342 -11.18 1.17 14.65
CA LEU A 342 -12.45 0.57 15.08
C LEU A 342 -12.70 0.78 16.59
N PHE A 343 -11.66 0.63 17.41
CA PHE A 343 -11.76 0.89 18.85
C PHE A 343 -12.15 2.34 19.14
N PHE A 344 -11.49 3.32 18.53
CA PHE A 344 -11.84 4.73 18.69
C PHE A 344 -13.24 5.05 18.16
N GLN A 345 -13.64 4.42 17.06
CA GLN A 345 -14.97 4.63 16.48
C GLN A 345 -16.07 4.08 17.40
N THR A 346 -15.88 2.93 18.04
CA THR A 346 -16.82 2.39 19.02
C THR A 346 -16.89 3.27 20.28
N GLN A 347 -15.75 3.79 20.75
CA GLN A 347 -15.73 4.75 21.87
C GLN A 347 -16.47 6.04 21.54
N LEU A 348 -16.21 6.62 20.36
CA LEU A 348 -16.93 7.82 19.89
C LEU A 348 -18.44 7.58 19.79
N PHE A 349 -18.84 6.39 19.33
CA PHE A 349 -20.26 6.05 19.26
C PHE A 349 -20.90 5.94 20.65
N SER A 350 -20.20 5.33 21.61
CA SER A 350 -20.63 5.26 23.02
C SER A 350 -20.77 6.65 23.65
N VAL A 351 -19.73 7.49 23.52
CA VAL A 351 -19.73 8.85 24.04
C VAL A 351 -20.85 9.70 23.42
N ASN A 352 -21.05 9.61 22.11
CA ASN A 352 -22.15 10.32 21.43
C ASN A 352 -23.53 9.86 21.89
N LYS A 353 -23.69 8.56 22.19
CA LYS A 353 -24.92 8.02 22.76
C LYS A 353 -25.17 8.57 24.16
N ASP A 354 -24.12 8.62 25.00
CA ASP A 354 -24.22 9.15 26.36
C ASP A 354 -24.50 10.65 26.34
N ILE A 355 -23.87 11.42 25.47
CA ILE A 355 -24.15 12.86 25.28
C ILE A 355 -25.63 13.05 24.89
N LYS A 356 -26.16 12.25 23.95
CA LYS A 356 -27.58 12.32 23.56
C LYS A 356 -28.51 11.98 24.72
N ASN A 357 -28.19 10.96 25.51
CA ASN A 357 -28.97 10.57 26.67
C ASN A 357 -28.98 11.64 27.76
N VAL A 358 -27.81 12.19 28.10
CA VAL A 358 -27.67 13.27 29.06
C VAL A 358 -28.41 14.51 28.57
N ARG A 359 -28.29 14.88 27.30
CA ARG A 359 -28.99 16.04 26.72
C ARG A 359 -30.51 15.83 26.73
N SER A 360 -30.99 14.62 26.46
CA SER A 360 -32.43 14.32 26.50
C SER A 360 -32.99 14.39 27.92
N LYS A 361 -32.25 13.87 28.91
CA LYS A 361 -32.62 14.01 30.34
C LYS A 361 -32.63 15.49 30.76
N PHE A 362 -31.56 16.23 30.49
CA PHE A 362 -31.50 17.63 30.78
C PHE A 362 -32.62 18.44 30.13
N SER A 363 -33.00 18.14 28.90
CA SER A 363 -34.11 18.80 28.21
C SER A 363 -35.46 18.52 28.84
N ARG A 364 -35.67 17.29 29.40
CA ARG A 364 -36.87 16.97 30.13
C ARG A 364 -36.91 17.70 31.48
N ASP A 365 -35.84 17.59 32.25
CA ASP A 365 -35.75 18.24 33.55
C ASP A 365 -35.87 19.77 33.43
N TYR A 366 -35.33 20.36 32.37
CA TYR A 366 -35.48 21.78 32.07
C TYR A 366 -36.93 22.15 31.76
N ALA A 367 -37.61 21.32 30.94
CA ALA A 367 -39.01 21.56 30.57
C ALA A 367 -39.95 21.42 31.78
N ASP A 368 -39.65 20.49 32.70
CA ASP A 368 -40.43 20.27 33.94
C ASP A 368 -40.31 21.46 34.90
N VAL A 369 -39.15 22.13 34.92
CA VAL A 369 -38.93 23.28 35.83
C VAL A 369 -39.38 24.60 35.19
N THR A 370 -39.17 24.79 33.90
CA THR A 370 -39.46 26.07 33.24
C THR A 370 -40.78 26.11 32.53
N LEU A 371 -41.44 24.93 32.35
CA LEU A 371 -42.65 24.74 31.52
C LEU A 371 -42.45 25.14 30.05
N GLU A 372 -41.22 25.37 29.63
CA GLU A 372 -40.83 25.68 28.24
C GLU A 372 -39.94 24.58 27.67
N LYS A 373 -40.19 24.19 26.42
CA LYS A 373 -39.31 23.24 25.72
C LYS A 373 -37.99 23.90 25.35
N LEU A 374 -36.88 23.25 25.69
CA LEU A 374 -35.57 23.72 25.27
C LEU A 374 -35.44 23.69 23.74
N SER A 375 -35.26 24.84 23.11
CA SER A 375 -35.04 24.93 21.68
C SER A 375 -33.68 24.31 21.29
N ASN A 376 -33.59 23.67 20.13
CA ASN A 376 -32.37 23.01 19.65
C ASN A 376 -31.17 23.98 19.53
N ASP A 377 -31.42 25.28 19.37
CA ASP A 377 -30.40 26.31 19.19
C ASP A 377 -29.84 26.87 20.51
N VAL A 378 -30.42 26.49 21.67
CA VAL A 378 -29.95 26.98 22.95
C VAL A 378 -28.79 26.12 23.44
N THR A 379 -27.64 26.76 23.58
CA THR A 379 -26.44 26.13 24.15
C THR A 379 -26.70 25.75 25.62
N THR A 380 -26.25 24.59 26.07
CA THR A 380 -26.38 24.09 27.44
C THR A 380 -25.94 25.16 28.49
N LYS A 381 -24.88 25.91 28.15
CA LYS A 381 -24.37 27.00 28.99
C LYS A 381 -25.41 28.13 29.20
N LYS A 382 -26.15 28.48 28.15
CA LYS A 382 -27.20 29.48 28.21
C LYS A 382 -28.40 29.01 29.05
N ALA A 383 -28.81 27.74 28.86
CA ALA A 383 -29.87 27.13 29.65
C ALA A 383 -29.54 27.05 31.15
N VAL A 384 -28.29 26.74 31.51
CA VAL A 384 -27.82 26.74 32.90
C VAL A 384 -27.87 28.15 33.48
N THR A 385 -27.45 29.18 32.74
CA THR A 385 -27.49 30.56 33.17
C THR A 385 -28.93 31.04 33.41
N ASP A 386 -29.87 30.60 32.59
CA ASP A 386 -31.27 30.96 32.72
C ASP A 386 -31.93 30.26 33.95
N LEU A 387 -31.55 29.00 34.20
CA LEU A 387 -31.95 28.29 35.43
C LEU A 387 -31.37 28.96 36.69
N GLU A 388 -30.11 29.41 36.68
CA GLU A 388 -29.52 30.15 37.79
C GLU A 388 -30.22 31.47 38.05
N LYS A 389 -30.64 32.19 37.02
CA LYS A 389 -31.44 33.41 37.16
C LYS A 389 -32.81 33.12 37.78
N LEU A 390 -33.48 32.04 37.31
CA LEU A 390 -34.74 31.59 37.86
C LEU A 390 -34.61 31.22 39.35
N LEU A 391 -33.55 30.47 39.70
CA LEU A 391 -33.27 30.09 41.09
C LEU A 391 -33.04 31.29 41.98
N ARG A 392 -32.25 32.27 41.55
CA ARG A 392 -32.05 33.54 42.25
C ARG A 392 -33.35 34.31 42.41
N ARG A 393 -34.27 34.27 41.44
CA ARG A 393 -35.56 34.93 41.48
C ARG A 393 -36.48 34.26 42.51
N ILE A 394 -36.55 32.94 42.53
CA ILE A 394 -37.31 32.15 43.50
C ILE A 394 -36.76 32.34 44.93
N GLU A 395 -35.43 32.35 45.10
CA GLU A 395 -34.81 32.62 46.39
C GLU A 395 -35.09 34.04 46.89
N ALA A 396 -35.11 35.01 46.00
CA ALA A 396 -35.45 36.40 46.35
C ALA A 396 -36.94 36.53 46.65
N GLU A 397 -37.85 35.82 45.99
CA GLU A 397 -39.26 35.70 46.34
C GLU A 397 -39.46 35.07 47.72
N LYS A 398 -38.76 33.99 48.01
CA LYS A 398 -38.81 33.27 49.27
C LYS A 398 -38.29 34.11 50.43
N LYS A 399 -37.34 35.02 50.18
CA LYS A 399 -36.80 35.97 51.19
C LYS A 399 -37.59 37.27 51.28
N GLY A 400 -38.72 37.42 50.58
CA GLY A 400 -39.52 38.62 50.56
C GLY A 400 -38.82 39.85 49.96
N LEU A 401 -37.77 39.63 49.17
CA LEU A 401 -36.87 40.63 48.59
C LEU A 401 -37.12 40.95 47.14
N ILE A 402 -38.19 40.42 46.53
CA ILE A 402 -38.55 40.84 45.21
C ILE A 402 -39.32 42.11 45.23
N THR A 403 -38.60 43.06 44.95
CA THR A 403 -39.03 44.35 44.50
C THR A 403 -39.22 44.33 43.01
N ASP A 404 -40.31 43.82 42.54
CA ASP A 404 -40.87 44.41 41.35
C ASP A 404 -41.28 45.82 41.80
N LYS A 405 -40.49 46.86 41.48
CA LYS A 405 -40.72 48.26 41.85
C LYS A 405 -42.10 48.77 41.43
N THR A 406 -42.82 48.00 40.65
CA THR A 406 -44.17 48.28 40.17
C THR A 406 -45.26 47.58 40.95
N SER A 407 -44.92 46.63 41.85
CA SER A 407 -45.91 45.91 42.69
C SER A 407 -46.40 46.77 43.83
N ILE A 408 -47.69 46.71 44.08
CA ILE A 408 -48.35 47.43 45.19
C ILE A 408 -47.72 47.08 46.54
N SER A 409 -47.42 45.81 46.78
CA SER A 409 -46.77 45.32 47.99
C SER A 409 -45.38 45.90 48.19
N SER A 410 -44.59 46.01 47.11
CA SER A 410 -43.27 46.60 47.10
C SER A 410 -43.31 48.13 47.50
N LYS A 411 -44.24 48.85 46.91
CA LYS A 411 -44.46 50.26 47.17
C LYS A 411 -44.89 50.47 48.62
N LEU A 412 -45.80 49.65 49.13
CA LEU A 412 -46.20 49.68 50.48
C LEU A 412 -45.02 49.42 51.46
N THR A 413 -44.21 48.42 51.14
CA THR A 413 -43.03 48.11 51.98
C THR A 413 -42.04 49.27 52.06
N LEU A 414 -41.79 49.98 50.97
CA LEU A 414 -40.90 51.13 50.93
C LEU A 414 -41.44 52.29 51.79
N VAL A 415 -42.75 52.54 51.71
CA VAL A 415 -43.40 53.59 52.55
C VAL A 415 -43.38 53.23 54.02
N LEU A 416 -43.73 51.98 54.33
CA LEU A 416 -43.74 51.54 55.78
C LEU A 416 -42.30 51.50 56.33
N ALA A 417 -41.29 51.16 55.55
CA ALA A 417 -39.90 51.23 55.99
C ALA A 417 -39.43 52.67 56.23
N ALA A 418 -39.88 53.64 55.43
CA ALA A 418 -39.59 55.02 55.66
C ALA A 418 -40.25 55.53 56.94
N PHE A 419 -41.53 55.19 57.18
CA PHE A 419 -42.25 55.57 58.37
C PHE A 419 -41.67 54.93 59.62
N ASN A 420 -41.32 53.67 59.59
CA ASN A 420 -40.74 53.03 60.76
C ASN A 420 -39.44 53.71 61.25
N LYS A 421 -38.66 54.28 60.30
CA LYS A 421 -37.43 55.01 60.65
C LYS A 421 -37.66 56.35 61.30
N CYS A 422 -38.80 57.01 61.02
CA CYS A 422 -39.05 58.39 61.57
C CYS A 422 -40.20 58.47 62.52
N ALA A 423 -41.09 57.50 62.66
CA ALA A 423 -42.29 57.53 63.46
C ALA A 423 -42.03 57.90 64.94
N ALA A 424 -41.03 57.27 65.56
CA ALA A 424 -40.69 57.51 66.99
C ALA A 424 -40.18 58.93 67.27
N GLN A 425 -39.58 59.58 66.27
CA GLN A 425 -38.94 60.90 66.42
C GLN A 425 -39.83 62.05 65.99
N THR A 426 -40.89 61.81 65.23
CA THR A 426 -41.68 62.82 64.53
C THR A 426 -43.13 62.90 65.04
N SER A 427 -43.52 62.02 65.96
CA SER A 427 -44.92 61.88 66.43
C SER A 427 -45.87 61.81 65.22
N LEU A 428 -45.51 61.01 64.25
CA LEU A 428 -46.21 60.84 62.95
C LEU A 428 -47.52 60.09 63.20
N ASN A 429 -48.60 60.64 62.68
CA ASN A 429 -49.90 59.98 62.60
C ASN A 429 -50.36 59.99 61.16
N ILE A 430 -50.63 58.80 60.63
CA ILE A 430 -51.05 58.61 59.21
C ILE A 430 -52.55 58.42 59.17
N SER A 431 -53.19 59.26 58.40
CA SER A 431 -54.64 59.22 58.25
C SER A 431 -55.07 58.30 57.10
N SER A 432 -54.35 58.35 55.97
CA SER A 432 -54.64 57.44 54.85
C SER A 432 -53.42 57.26 54.02
N ILE A 433 -53.33 56.03 53.36
CA ILE A 433 -52.39 55.68 52.32
C ILE A 433 -53.19 55.15 51.21
N ALA A 434 -53.17 55.79 50.02
CA ALA A 434 -53.79 55.28 48.80
C ALA A 434 -52.67 54.94 47.78
N ILE A 435 -52.60 53.69 47.33
CA ILE A 435 -51.56 53.21 46.41
C ILE A 435 -52.20 52.96 45.05
N THR A 436 -51.71 53.64 44.07
CA THR A 436 -52.09 53.45 42.67
C THR A 436 -50.97 52.73 41.90
N THR A 437 -51.21 52.39 40.67
CA THR A 437 -50.20 51.76 39.77
C THR A 437 -49.00 52.67 39.53
N LYS A 438 -49.15 53.98 39.58
CA LYS A 438 -48.08 54.94 39.33
C LYS A 438 -47.58 55.60 40.66
N ASP A 439 -48.47 56.09 41.53
CA ASP A 439 -48.14 56.92 42.64
C ASP A 439 -48.72 56.39 43.95
N ILE A 440 -48.26 56.96 45.09
CA ILE A 440 -48.73 56.65 46.42
C ILE A 440 -49.12 57.98 47.05
N ASP A 441 -50.38 58.16 47.38
CA ASP A 441 -50.88 59.31 48.10
C ASP A 441 -50.92 59.01 49.59
N ILE A 442 -50.26 59.87 50.38
CA ILE A 442 -50.18 59.76 51.85
C ILE A 442 -50.66 61.00 52.49
N THR A 443 -51.61 60.83 53.38
CA THR A 443 -52.08 61.96 54.22
C THR A 443 -51.84 61.63 55.68
N GLY A 444 -51.41 62.63 56.43
CA GLY A 444 -51.10 62.47 57.84
C GLY A 444 -50.85 63.79 58.53
N ASP A 445 -50.49 63.71 59.82
CA ASP A 445 -50.12 64.90 60.64
C ASP A 445 -48.90 64.59 61.51
N THR A 446 -48.18 65.68 61.87
CA THR A 446 -46.99 65.63 62.75
C THR A 446 -47.09 66.75 63.81
N SER A 447 -46.30 66.60 64.89
CA SER A 447 -46.37 67.54 66.03
C SER A 447 -45.79 68.94 65.75
N SER A 448 -44.92 69.07 64.69
CA SER A 448 -44.30 70.36 64.35
C SER A 448 -43.92 70.46 62.89
N PRO A 449 -43.74 71.67 62.30
CA PRO A 449 -43.25 71.87 60.96
C PRO A 449 -41.89 71.23 60.72
N GLN A 450 -41.01 71.22 61.72
CA GLN A 450 -39.67 70.59 61.61
C GLN A 450 -39.75 69.06 61.50
N ASN A 451 -40.67 68.46 62.26
CA ASN A 451 -40.92 67.00 62.19
C ASN A 451 -41.51 66.57 60.83
N ARG A 452 -42.36 67.41 60.25
CA ARG A 452 -42.86 67.19 58.91
C ARG A 452 -41.70 67.12 57.87
N GLN A 453 -40.73 68.04 57.96
CA GLN A 453 -39.61 68.08 57.06
C GLN A 453 -38.72 66.84 57.23
N LYS A 454 -38.52 66.35 58.46
CA LYS A 454 -37.79 65.07 58.69
C LYS A 454 -38.51 63.87 58.08
N VAL A 455 -39.83 63.84 58.14
CA VAL A 455 -40.58 62.74 57.43
C VAL A 455 -40.36 62.80 55.95
N PHE A 456 -40.37 63.97 55.31
CA PHE A 456 -40.15 64.14 53.91
C PHE A 456 -38.71 63.77 53.46
N GLU A 457 -37.72 64.14 54.26
CA GLU A 457 -36.31 63.74 54.01
C GLU A 457 -36.13 62.22 54.15
N THR A 458 -36.76 61.62 55.18
CA THR A 458 -36.67 60.15 55.33
C THR A 458 -37.35 59.38 54.20
N ILE A 459 -38.46 59.88 53.65
CA ILE A 459 -39.12 59.34 52.52
C ILE A 459 -38.19 59.40 51.28
N ARG A 460 -37.57 60.58 51.04
CA ARG A 460 -36.62 60.74 49.90
C ARG A 460 -35.39 59.87 50.05
N ASN A 461 -34.89 59.66 51.25
CA ASN A 461 -33.70 58.82 51.52
C ASN A 461 -34.01 57.33 51.47
N ASN A 462 -35.27 56.92 51.52
CA ASN A 462 -35.67 55.51 51.35
C ASN A 462 -36.10 55.12 49.94
N GLY A 463 -35.65 55.86 48.89
CA GLY A 463 -35.87 55.52 47.50
C GLY A 463 -37.23 55.92 46.94
N LEU A 464 -37.90 56.87 47.60
CA LEU A 464 -39.14 57.49 47.14
C LEU A 464 -38.88 58.92 46.72
N GLU A 465 -39.50 59.38 45.71
CA GLU A 465 -39.50 60.81 45.29
C GLU A 465 -40.86 61.42 45.56
N ILE A 466 -40.88 62.61 46.17
CA ILE A 466 -42.09 63.36 46.46
C ILE A 466 -42.43 64.14 45.19
N VAL A 467 -43.51 63.70 44.49
CA VAL A 467 -43.99 64.30 43.25
C VAL A 467 -44.84 65.56 43.51
N GLN A 468 -45.65 65.49 44.52
CA GLN A 468 -46.51 66.63 44.88
C GLN A 468 -46.67 66.76 46.40
N GLU A 469 -46.60 67.98 46.93
CA GLU A 469 -46.85 68.32 48.32
C GLU A 469 -48.12 69.17 48.42
N ARG A 470 -49.01 68.78 49.35
CA ARG A 470 -50.23 69.51 49.65
C ARG A 470 -50.20 69.98 51.14
N TYR A 471 -50.39 71.25 51.37
CA TYR A 471 -50.40 71.80 52.67
C TYR A 471 -51.86 72.07 53.11
N GLU A 472 -52.18 71.55 54.26
CA GLU A 472 -53.48 71.79 54.85
C GLU A 472 -53.31 72.67 56.13
N PRO A 473 -54.28 73.49 56.45
CA PRO A 473 -54.20 74.32 57.64
C PRO A 473 -54.08 73.44 58.91
N PRO A 474 -53.34 73.85 59.93
CA PRO A 474 -53.18 73.13 61.18
C PRO A 474 -54.48 72.98 61.92
N ILE A 475 -54.77 71.79 62.47
CA ILE A 475 -55.95 71.51 63.29
C ILE A 475 -55.47 71.05 64.67
N ALA A 476 -55.96 71.63 65.69
CA ALA A 476 -55.65 71.30 67.09
C ALA A 476 -54.15 71.31 67.45
N GLY A 477 -53.34 72.18 66.84
CA GLY A 477 -51.90 72.29 67.11
C GLY A 477 -50.99 71.30 66.39
N ARG A 478 -51.54 70.47 65.55
CA ARG A 478 -50.75 69.47 64.71
C ARG A 478 -50.71 69.93 63.26
N GLN A 479 -49.57 69.71 62.60
CA GLN A 479 -49.33 70.03 61.16
C GLN A 479 -49.78 68.95 60.28
N LYS A 480 -50.84 69.14 59.49
CA LYS A 480 -51.30 68.22 58.50
C LYS A 480 -50.46 68.31 57.21
N PHE A 481 -50.31 67.23 56.55
CA PHE A 481 -49.68 67.15 55.25
C PHE A 481 -50.36 66.12 54.35
N GLY A 482 -50.34 66.38 53.05
CA GLY A 482 -50.66 65.40 52.06
C GLY A 482 -49.51 65.39 51.04
N ILE A 483 -49.00 64.24 50.75
CA ILE A 483 -47.93 64.03 49.72
C ILE A 483 -48.26 62.92 48.74
N THR A 484 -47.90 63.14 47.52
CA THR A 484 -47.91 62.12 46.50
C THR A 484 -46.45 61.72 46.26
N VAL A 485 -46.13 60.43 46.43
CA VAL A 485 -44.78 59.91 46.25
C VAL A 485 -44.73 58.82 45.15
N ALA A 486 -43.63 58.76 44.41
CA ALA A 486 -43.33 57.73 43.44
C ALA A 486 -41.98 57.06 43.79
N PRO A 487 -41.80 55.79 43.48
CA PRO A 487 -40.48 55.13 43.58
C PRO A 487 -39.48 55.85 42.68
N LYS A 488 -38.28 56.15 43.17
CA LYS A 488 -37.19 56.63 42.33
C LYS A 488 -36.86 55.57 41.31
N THR A 489 -36.89 55.91 40.00
CA THR A 489 -36.46 55.05 38.86
C THR A 489 -35.01 54.63 38.97
#